data_a153a0c33e30918441a494854143ae63
#
_entry.id   a153a0c33e30918441a494854143ae63
#
_cell.length_a   1.000
_cell.length_b   1.000
_cell.length_c   1.000
_cell.angle_alpha   90.00
_cell.angle_beta   90.00
_cell.angle_gamma   90.00
#
_symmetry.space_group_name_H-M   'P 1'
#
loop_
_entity.id
_entity.type
_entity.pdbx_description
1 polymer ?
#
loop_
_entity_poly.entity_id
_entity_poly.type
_entity_poly.pdbx_seq_one_letter_code
_entity_poly.pdbx_strand_id
1 'polypeptide(L)'
;QPACYYHAENDQEDFLVLSGECLLLIEGQERPLKAWDFVHCPPWTEHVFVGAGDGPCAVLAVGSRTGDQTIYPVSEVALRHRAGVSRETRDPSTAYAEIADDVETPYQDGWLPEA
;
A
#
# COMPACT_ATOMS: atom_id res chain seq x y z
N GLN A 1 -1.09 -6.11 -9.73
CA GLN A 1 -0.14 -6.49 -8.68
C GLN A 1 0.00 -5.35 -7.69
N PRO A 2 -0.09 -5.61 -6.39
CA PRO A 2 0.07 -4.55 -5.40
C PRO A 2 1.51 -4.03 -5.36
N ALA A 3 1.66 -2.76 -5.00
CA ALA A 3 2.98 -2.13 -4.90
C ALA A 3 3.78 -2.65 -3.69
N CYS A 4 3.09 -3.11 -2.66
CA CYS A 4 3.69 -3.69 -1.46
C CYS A 4 2.70 -4.66 -0.82
N TYR A 5 3.14 -5.33 0.23
CA TYR A 5 2.28 -6.21 1.00
C TYR A 5 1.73 -5.52 2.24
N TYR A 6 0.60 -6.02 2.69
CA TYR A 6 -0.06 -5.61 3.93
C TYR A 6 0.93 -5.62 5.09
N HIS A 7 1.06 -4.49 5.74
CA HIS A 7 2.08 -4.27 6.76
C HIS A 7 1.67 -3.20 7.76
N ALA A 8 2.40 -3.13 8.85
CA ALA A 8 2.35 -2.05 9.82
C ALA A 8 3.78 -1.59 10.10
N GLU A 9 3.95 -0.31 10.39
CA GLU A 9 5.25 0.24 10.70
C GLU A 9 5.16 1.23 11.86
N ASN A 10 6.31 1.52 12.48
CA ASN A 10 6.37 2.38 13.66
C ASN A 10 6.25 3.87 13.36
N ASP A 11 6.20 4.26 12.09
CA ASP A 11 5.97 5.64 11.68
C ASP A 11 4.52 5.85 11.29
N GLN A 12 4.03 7.07 11.52
CA GLN A 12 2.75 7.46 10.94
C GLN A 12 2.89 7.66 9.44
N GLU A 13 1.81 7.42 8.72
CA GLU A 13 1.73 7.69 7.28
C GLU A 13 0.40 8.35 6.94
N ASP A 14 0.46 9.31 6.05
CA ASP A 14 -0.72 9.98 5.51
C ASP A 14 -0.77 9.79 4.01
N PHE A 15 -1.97 9.62 3.48
CA PHE A 15 -2.18 9.33 2.06
C PHE A 15 -3.26 10.24 1.50
N LEU A 16 -3.00 10.77 0.32
CA LEU A 16 -3.99 11.53 -0.45
C LEU A 16 -4.13 10.90 -1.82
N VAL A 17 -5.34 10.46 -2.17
CA VAL A 17 -5.60 9.95 -3.51
C VAL A 17 -5.68 11.14 -4.47
N LEU A 18 -4.80 11.18 -5.46
CA LEU A 18 -4.72 12.27 -6.44
C LEU A 18 -5.59 12.01 -7.65
N SER A 19 -5.67 10.77 -8.10
CA SER A 19 -6.48 10.39 -9.26
C SER A 19 -6.80 8.91 -9.25
N GLY A 20 -7.85 8.53 -9.98
CA GLY A 20 -8.28 7.16 -10.10
C GLY A 20 -9.01 6.64 -8.87
N GLU A 21 -9.18 5.35 -8.82
CA GLU A 21 -9.82 4.65 -7.71
C GLU A 21 -8.88 3.58 -7.18
N CYS A 22 -8.87 3.42 -5.87
CA CYS A 22 -8.10 2.36 -5.22
C CYS A 22 -8.90 1.76 -4.08
N LEU A 23 -8.44 0.60 -3.62
CA LEU A 23 -9.01 -0.06 -2.47
C LEU A 23 -7.96 -0.06 -1.37
N LEU A 24 -8.31 0.51 -0.22
CA LEU A 24 -7.46 0.47 0.97
C LEU A 24 -7.89 -0.71 1.82
N LEU A 25 -6.95 -1.60 2.08
CA LEU A 25 -7.12 -2.67 3.06
C LEU A 25 -6.52 -2.15 4.35
N ILE A 26 -7.34 -1.96 5.38
CA ILE A 26 -6.90 -1.33 6.63
C ILE A 26 -7.56 -2.00 7.82
N GLU A 27 -6.72 -2.45 8.76
CA GLU A 27 -7.19 -3.08 10.00
C GLU A 27 -8.26 -4.15 9.74
N GLY A 28 -8.02 -5.00 8.73
CA GLY A 28 -8.91 -6.08 8.35
C GLY A 28 -10.14 -5.66 7.55
N GLN A 29 -10.26 -4.39 7.17
CA GLN A 29 -11.39 -3.85 6.44
C GLN A 29 -11.01 -3.46 5.03
N GLU A 30 -12.00 -3.44 4.14
CA GLU A 30 -11.86 -2.92 2.78
C GLU A 30 -12.53 -1.55 2.69
N ARG A 31 -11.78 -0.54 2.20
CA ARG A 31 -12.27 0.82 2.06
C ARG A 31 -12.02 1.32 0.64
N PRO A 32 -13.06 1.43 -0.20
CA PRO A 32 -12.91 2.06 -1.51
C PRO A 32 -12.58 3.55 -1.37
N LEU A 33 -11.60 4.01 -2.12
CA LEU A 33 -11.18 5.40 -2.13
C LEU A 33 -11.20 5.95 -3.56
N LYS A 34 -11.43 7.24 -3.66
CA LYS A 34 -11.44 7.98 -4.91
C LYS A 34 -10.59 9.24 -4.78
N ALA A 35 -10.41 9.96 -5.87
CA ALA A 35 -9.63 11.19 -5.87
C ALA A 35 -10.07 12.15 -4.77
N TRP A 36 -9.08 12.72 -4.11
CA TRP A 36 -9.18 13.65 -2.98
C TRP A 36 -9.58 13.04 -1.64
N ASP A 37 -9.76 11.72 -1.56
CA ASP A 37 -9.88 11.06 -0.27
C ASP A 37 -8.54 11.07 0.45
N PHE A 38 -8.57 11.37 1.74
CA PHE A 38 -7.39 11.46 2.60
C PHE A 38 -7.47 10.41 3.71
N VAL A 39 -6.34 9.76 3.98
CA VAL A 39 -6.24 8.75 5.03
C VAL A 39 -5.07 9.08 5.94
N HIS A 40 -5.32 9.08 7.24
CA HIS A 40 -4.27 9.17 8.26
C HIS A 40 -4.11 7.80 8.94
N CYS A 41 -2.90 7.26 8.88
CA CYS A 41 -2.53 6.02 9.54
C CYS A 41 -1.58 6.31 10.68
N PRO A 42 -2.06 6.27 11.95
CA PRO A 42 -1.16 6.32 13.10
C PRO A 42 -0.14 5.17 13.06
N PRO A 43 0.94 5.27 13.87
CA PRO A 43 1.89 4.15 13.97
C PRO A 43 1.20 2.82 14.23
N TRP A 44 1.72 1.77 13.61
CA TRP A 44 1.25 0.39 13.72
C TRP A 44 -0.14 0.12 13.16
N THR A 45 -0.65 0.99 12.30
CA THR A 45 -1.87 0.71 11.56
C THR A 45 -1.55 -0.27 10.43
N GLU A 46 -2.22 -1.41 10.41
CA GLU A 46 -2.04 -2.43 9.36
C GLU A 46 -2.77 -2.00 8.10
N HIS A 47 -2.05 -1.92 6.99
CA HIS A 47 -2.64 -1.42 5.75
C HIS A 47 -1.88 -1.83 4.50
N VAL A 48 -2.56 -1.75 3.36
CA VAL A 48 -1.99 -1.76 2.02
C VAL A 48 -3.01 -1.19 1.04
N PHE A 49 -2.52 -0.56 -0.03
CA PHE A 49 -3.35 -0.12 -1.14
C PHE A 49 -3.28 -1.13 -2.27
N VAL A 50 -4.42 -1.45 -2.85
CA VAL A 50 -4.50 -2.26 -4.07
C VAL A 50 -5.29 -1.50 -5.12
N GLY A 51 -5.03 -1.79 -6.39
CA GLY A 51 -5.74 -1.15 -7.48
C GLY A 51 -7.21 -1.55 -7.52
N ALA A 52 -8.05 -0.60 -7.90
CA ALA A 52 -9.47 -0.82 -8.14
C ALA A 52 -9.88 0.03 -9.34
N GLY A 53 -10.82 -0.43 -10.15
CA GLY A 53 -11.23 0.29 -11.34
C GLY A 53 -10.42 -0.09 -12.58
N ASP A 54 -10.62 0.65 -13.66
CA ASP A 54 -10.14 0.28 -14.99
C ASP A 54 -8.80 0.91 -15.38
N GLY A 55 -8.25 1.73 -14.52
CA GLY A 55 -7.01 2.44 -14.81
C GLY A 55 -6.11 2.58 -13.60
N PRO A 56 -4.97 3.26 -13.75
CA PRO A 56 -4.06 3.48 -12.64
C PRO A 56 -4.67 4.45 -11.62
N CYS A 57 -4.25 4.32 -10.38
CA CYS A 57 -4.50 5.33 -9.36
C CYS A 57 -3.16 5.92 -8.91
N ALA A 58 -3.20 7.19 -8.55
CA ALA A 58 -2.04 7.88 -8.00
C ALA A 58 -2.35 8.29 -6.56
N VAL A 59 -1.45 7.93 -5.65
CA VAL A 59 -1.59 8.23 -4.23
C VAL A 59 -0.32 8.91 -3.74
N LEU A 60 -0.48 10.07 -3.12
CA LEU A 60 0.63 10.74 -2.44
C LEU A 60 0.75 10.14 -1.04
N ALA A 61 1.93 9.65 -0.70
CA ALA A 61 2.22 9.10 0.62
C ALA A 61 3.26 9.98 1.33
N VAL A 62 2.96 10.38 2.54
CA VAL A 62 3.84 11.21 3.38
C VAL A 62 3.95 10.58 4.75
N GLY A 63 5.17 10.35 5.21
CA GLY A 63 5.42 9.76 6.52
C GLY A 63 6.58 10.43 7.23
N SER A 64 6.67 10.20 8.53
CA SER A 64 7.76 10.76 9.35
C SER A 64 9.11 10.09 9.06
N ARG A 65 9.10 8.82 8.70
CA ARG A 65 10.27 8.03 8.29
C ARG A 65 11.44 8.11 9.30
N THR A 66 11.09 8.12 10.57
CA THR A 66 12.08 8.19 11.65
C THR A 66 12.47 6.81 12.17
N GLY A 67 11.67 5.79 11.87
CA GLY A 67 11.92 4.42 12.26
C GLY A 67 12.08 3.50 11.06
N ASP A 68 12.55 2.30 11.34
CA ASP A 68 12.82 1.28 10.33
C ASP A 68 12.15 -0.05 10.67
N GLN A 69 11.22 -0.05 11.63
CA GLN A 69 10.54 -1.26 12.08
C GLN A 69 9.26 -1.47 11.30
N THR A 70 9.15 -2.64 10.70
CA THR A 70 7.98 -3.04 9.92
C THR A 70 7.60 -4.46 10.30
N ILE A 71 6.31 -4.74 10.36
CA ILE A 71 5.78 -6.09 10.52
C ILE A 71 4.82 -6.38 9.38
N TYR A 72 4.91 -7.59 8.85
CA TYR A 72 4.00 -8.11 7.83
C TYR A 72 3.13 -9.18 8.47
N PRO A 73 1.96 -8.82 9.01
CA PRO A 73 1.07 -9.80 9.62
C PRO A 73 0.28 -10.55 8.56
N VAL A 74 -0.22 -11.73 8.93
CA VAL A 74 -1.15 -12.46 8.07
C VAL A 74 -2.52 -11.80 8.18
N SER A 75 -3.14 -11.54 7.03
CA SER A 75 -4.47 -10.94 6.96
C SER A 75 -5.29 -11.64 5.90
N GLU A 76 -6.46 -12.16 6.27
CA GLU A 76 -7.35 -12.81 5.31
C GLU A 76 -7.80 -11.85 4.20
N VAL A 77 -8.10 -10.60 4.54
CA VAL A 77 -8.51 -9.61 3.54
C VAL A 77 -7.38 -9.33 2.57
N ALA A 78 -6.14 -9.22 3.07
CA ALA A 78 -4.98 -9.00 2.20
C ALA A 78 -4.70 -10.20 1.30
N LEU A 79 -4.83 -11.42 1.82
CA LEU A 79 -4.62 -12.63 1.03
C LEU A 79 -5.65 -12.77 -0.08
N ARG A 80 -6.90 -12.38 0.15
CA ARG A 80 -7.92 -12.38 -0.89
C ARG A 80 -7.55 -11.49 -2.08
N HIS A 81 -6.78 -10.46 -1.84
CA HIS A 81 -6.31 -9.53 -2.87
C HIS A 81 -4.87 -9.81 -3.32
N ARG A 82 -4.27 -10.90 -2.88
CA ARG A 82 -2.87 -11.26 -3.17
C ARG A 82 -1.91 -10.15 -2.74
N ALA A 83 -2.23 -9.48 -1.66
CA ALA A 83 -1.50 -8.32 -1.16
C ALA A 83 -0.93 -8.55 0.24
N GLY A 84 -0.76 -9.79 0.65
CA GLY A 84 -0.27 -10.12 1.97
C GLY A 84 0.59 -11.37 2.01
N VAL A 85 1.29 -11.54 3.15
CA VAL A 85 2.12 -12.70 3.39
C VAL A 85 1.30 -13.87 3.92
N SER A 86 1.74 -15.09 3.64
CA SER A 86 1.13 -16.31 4.17
C SER A 86 1.65 -16.68 5.55
N ARG A 87 2.73 -16.04 6.00
CA ARG A 87 3.35 -16.26 7.30
C ARG A 87 3.87 -14.93 7.83
N GLU A 88 3.56 -14.60 9.09
CA GLU A 88 4.01 -13.35 9.69
C GLU A 88 5.55 -13.25 9.69
N THR A 89 6.05 -12.07 9.36
CA THR A 89 7.48 -11.79 9.36
C THR A 89 7.74 -10.31 9.59
N ARG A 90 8.92 -9.99 10.13
CA ARG A 90 9.43 -8.63 10.22
C ARG A 90 10.51 -8.35 9.19
N ASP A 91 10.87 -9.35 8.38
CA ASP A 91 11.94 -9.26 7.40
C ASP A 91 11.36 -9.00 6.02
N PRO A 92 11.61 -7.82 5.41
CA PRO A 92 11.14 -7.53 4.05
C PRO A 92 11.65 -8.54 3.02
N SER A 93 12.86 -9.04 3.17
CA SER A 93 13.39 -10.04 2.25
C SER A 93 12.57 -11.32 2.27
N THR A 94 12.11 -11.73 3.44
CA THR A 94 11.25 -12.90 3.60
C THR A 94 9.86 -12.62 3.04
N ALA A 95 9.32 -11.43 3.31
CA ALA A 95 7.98 -11.05 2.85
C ALA A 95 7.89 -11.05 1.31
N TYR A 96 8.93 -10.58 0.64
CA TYR A 96 8.95 -10.41 -0.82
C TYR A 96 9.76 -11.47 -1.55
N ALA A 97 10.08 -12.59 -0.89
CA ALA A 97 10.96 -13.62 -1.46
C ALA A 97 10.44 -14.22 -2.77
N GLU A 98 9.14 -14.27 -2.97
CA GLU A 98 8.50 -14.86 -4.15
C GLU A 98 8.09 -13.84 -5.21
N ILE A 99 8.42 -12.55 -5.00
CA ILE A 99 8.09 -11.47 -5.93
C ILE A 99 9.36 -11.09 -6.68
N ALA A 100 9.21 -10.75 -7.96
CA ALA A 100 10.32 -10.24 -8.76
C ALA A 100 10.85 -8.94 -8.14
N ASP A 101 12.18 -8.74 -8.25
CA ASP A 101 12.81 -7.51 -7.79
C ASP A 101 12.21 -6.28 -8.46
N ASP A 102 12.28 -5.16 -7.77
CA ASP A 102 11.87 -3.89 -8.33
C ASP A 102 12.68 -3.57 -9.58
N VAL A 103 12.00 -3.13 -10.62
CA VAL A 103 12.62 -2.75 -11.88
C VAL A 103 12.41 -1.26 -12.09
N GLU A 104 13.47 -0.55 -12.39
CA GLU A 104 13.37 0.86 -12.76
C GLU A 104 12.53 0.99 -14.03
N THR A 105 11.47 1.78 -13.94
CA THR A 105 10.53 1.97 -15.04
C THR A 105 10.41 3.47 -15.32
N PRO A 106 10.57 3.90 -16.58
CA PRO A 106 10.41 5.32 -16.92
C PRO A 106 8.97 5.78 -16.69
N TYR A 107 8.83 7.03 -16.32
CA TYR A 107 7.53 7.66 -16.19
C TYR A 107 6.74 7.58 -17.50
N GLN A 108 5.44 7.33 -17.40
CA GLN A 108 4.53 7.34 -18.54
C GLN A 108 3.48 8.44 -18.35
N ASP A 109 3.14 9.12 -19.45
CA ASP A 109 2.09 10.12 -19.43
C ASP A 109 0.76 9.50 -19.01
N GLY A 110 0.02 10.25 -18.22
CA GLY A 110 -1.28 9.80 -17.70
C GLY A 110 -1.21 9.16 -16.31
N TRP A 111 -0.01 8.92 -15.77
CA TRP A 111 0.11 8.40 -14.40
C TRP A 111 -0.24 9.43 -13.35
N LEU A 112 0.07 10.69 -13.59
CA LEU A 112 -0.26 11.77 -12.68
C LEU A 112 -1.44 12.59 -13.21
N PRO A 113 -2.24 13.20 -12.34
CA PRO A 113 -3.32 14.07 -12.78
C PRO A 113 -2.76 15.29 -13.49
N GLU A 114 -3.49 15.77 -14.49
CA GLU A 114 -3.15 17.01 -15.16
C GLU A 114 -3.45 18.20 -14.25
N ALA A 115 -2.60 19.23 -14.36
CA ALA A 115 -2.75 20.45 -13.57
C ALA A 115 -3.94 21.30 -14.08
#